data_237fd3bb509ddac2b4f259a32ea91b7b
#
_entry.id   237fd3bb509ddac2b4f259a32ea91b7b
#
_cell.length_a   1.000
_cell.length_b   1.000
_cell.length_c   1.000
_cell.angle_alpha   90.00
_cell.angle_beta   90.00
_cell.angle_gamma   90.00
#
_symmetry.space_group_name_H-M   'P 1'
#
loop_
_entity.id
_entity.type
_entity.pdbx_description
1 polymer ?
#
loop_
_entity_poly.entity_id
_entity_poly.type
_entity_poly.pdbx_seq_one_letter_code
_entity_poly.pdbx_strand_id
1 'polypeptide(L)'
;MHKLLVLSLVLLGGCTHGPQPTDISGLWINQAAIDSASQGRPLLRAIDAHGLNLEWSIDTRSNKAQVSNAFELGEGQLQPKAPGAWTVDYNGHGTDELQLDDNQLIQQATKNHAAQRFTRPAQPAVAHAQWGMTFRRALNSAYMGGQWKIIEGQGAGNIVVFNADGSVSGLAQNNRYELCLGGDCATQGAGNDTLYLGKGDVGDSWIFVRYGKQLEILQAINQSQPDEIPQLTPGPRKWLLEKQ
;
A
#
# COMPACT_ATOMS: atom_id res chain seq x y z
N MET A 1 42.86 -20.90 60.66
CA MET A 1 42.84 -20.87 59.15
C MET A 1 41.44 -21.23 58.69
N HIS A 2 40.60 -20.24 58.46
CA HIS A 2 39.21 -20.43 58.01
C HIS A 2 39.13 -20.20 56.46
N LYS A 3 38.77 -21.25 55.73
CA LYS A 3 38.54 -21.19 54.30
C LYS A 3 37.09 -20.78 54.09
N LEU A 4 36.89 -19.55 53.58
CA LEU A 4 35.59 -19.09 53.05
C LEU A 4 35.36 -19.73 51.69
N LEU A 5 34.27 -20.48 51.55
CA LEU A 5 33.77 -20.99 50.29
C LEU A 5 32.78 -19.96 49.73
N VAL A 6 33.14 -19.29 48.63
CA VAL A 6 32.26 -18.38 47.93
C VAL A 6 31.42 -19.18 46.91
N LEU A 7 30.13 -19.29 47.19
CA LEU A 7 29.15 -19.96 46.32
C LEU A 7 28.62 -18.92 45.29
N SER A 8 29.12 -18.98 44.06
CA SER A 8 28.63 -18.12 42.97
C SER A 8 27.30 -18.64 42.46
N LEU A 9 26.20 -17.93 42.76
CA LEU A 9 24.89 -18.15 42.15
C LEU A 9 24.89 -17.59 40.71
N VAL A 10 24.85 -18.46 39.72
CA VAL A 10 24.61 -18.08 38.31
C VAL A 10 23.11 -17.96 38.12
N LEU A 11 22.61 -16.73 38.04
CA LEU A 11 21.23 -16.44 37.65
C LEU A 11 21.10 -16.64 36.14
N LEU A 12 20.56 -17.77 35.71
CA LEU A 12 20.09 -18.01 34.36
C LEU A 12 18.83 -17.15 34.14
N GLY A 13 19.00 -15.96 33.58
CA GLY A 13 17.91 -15.14 33.10
C GLY A 13 17.24 -15.83 31.92
N GLY A 14 16.23 -16.65 32.16
CA GLY A 14 15.37 -17.17 31.13
C GLY A 14 14.56 -16.01 30.53
N CYS A 15 14.78 -15.66 29.27
CA CYS A 15 13.85 -14.84 28.50
C CYS A 15 12.53 -15.61 28.41
N THR A 16 11.58 -15.29 29.27
CA THR A 16 10.20 -15.75 29.13
C THR A 16 9.62 -14.95 27.93
N HIS A 17 9.59 -15.57 26.76
CA HIS A 17 8.71 -15.11 25.69
C HIS A 17 7.29 -15.21 26.28
N GLY A 18 6.62 -14.07 26.46
CA GLY A 18 5.20 -14.02 26.76
C GLY A 18 4.42 -14.79 25.70
N PRO A 19 3.19 -15.25 26.00
CA PRO A 19 2.38 -15.94 25.01
C PRO A 19 2.25 -15.05 23.76
N GLN A 20 2.72 -15.58 22.63
CA GLN A 20 2.61 -14.90 21.32
C GLN A 20 1.14 -14.62 21.06
N PRO A 21 0.78 -13.43 20.56
CA PRO A 21 -0.58 -13.15 20.13
C PRO A 21 -1.01 -14.24 19.14
N THR A 22 -2.07 -14.94 19.43
CA THR A 22 -2.59 -16.00 18.55
C THR A 22 -3.71 -15.50 17.63
N ASP A 23 -4.17 -14.26 17.81
CA ASP A 23 -5.24 -13.67 17.03
C ASP A 23 -4.69 -12.73 15.96
N ILE A 24 -4.90 -13.10 14.69
CA ILE A 24 -4.56 -12.30 13.52
C ILE A 24 -5.75 -11.51 12.98
N SER A 25 -6.91 -11.51 13.65
CA SER A 25 -8.10 -10.78 13.20
C SER A 25 -7.82 -9.30 13.01
N GLY A 26 -8.49 -8.71 12.02
CA GLY A 26 -8.44 -7.29 11.68
C GLY A 26 -7.62 -7.02 10.43
N LEU A 27 -7.25 -5.77 10.23
CA LEU A 27 -6.56 -5.30 9.03
C LEU A 27 -5.04 -5.35 9.18
N TRP A 28 -4.38 -5.66 8.05
CA TRP A 28 -2.94 -5.68 7.89
C TRP A 28 -2.59 -5.04 6.55
N ILE A 29 -1.64 -4.12 6.53
CA ILE A 29 -1.25 -3.40 5.31
C ILE A 29 0.23 -3.59 4.99
N ASN A 30 0.56 -3.54 3.70
CA ASN A 30 1.93 -3.57 3.20
C ASN A 30 2.60 -2.21 3.44
N GLN A 31 2.99 -1.95 4.70
CA GLN A 31 3.61 -0.69 5.09
C GLN A 31 4.95 -0.44 4.38
N ALA A 32 5.69 -1.50 4.07
CA ALA A 32 6.99 -1.38 3.40
C ALA A 32 6.89 -0.78 1.99
N ALA A 33 5.81 -1.09 1.25
CA ALA A 33 5.54 -0.45 -0.04
C ALA A 33 5.26 1.06 0.12
N ILE A 34 4.48 1.44 1.14
CA ILE A 34 4.19 2.85 1.45
C ILE A 34 5.48 3.60 1.81
N ASP A 35 6.29 3.03 2.69
CA ASP A 35 7.56 3.64 3.14
C ASP A 35 8.52 3.81 1.97
N SER A 36 8.65 2.79 1.12
CA SER A 36 9.49 2.81 -0.06
C SER A 36 9.08 3.91 -1.05
N ALA A 37 7.78 4.03 -1.35
CA ALA A 37 7.24 5.10 -2.19
C ALA A 37 7.51 6.48 -1.56
N SER A 38 7.24 6.64 -0.26
CA SER A 38 7.40 7.91 0.46
C SER A 38 8.85 8.38 0.51
N GLN A 39 9.81 7.45 0.45
CA GLN A 39 11.24 7.75 0.37
C GLN A 39 11.71 8.13 -1.04
N GLY A 40 10.81 8.21 -2.02
CA GLY A 40 11.09 8.72 -3.36
C GLY A 40 11.27 7.66 -4.45
N ARG A 41 10.99 6.38 -4.16
CA ARG A 41 10.91 5.36 -5.21
C ARG A 41 9.65 5.61 -6.05
N PRO A 42 9.70 5.45 -7.39
CA PRO A 42 8.50 5.46 -8.22
C PRO A 42 7.46 4.49 -7.68
N LEU A 43 6.17 4.89 -7.69
CA LEU A 43 5.10 4.21 -6.95
C LEU A 43 4.95 2.74 -7.35
N LEU A 44 4.82 2.46 -8.65
CA LEU A 44 4.69 1.08 -9.14
C LEU A 44 5.93 0.23 -8.79
N ARG A 45 7.12 0.82 -8.84
CA ARG A 45 8.37 0.12 -8.44
C ARG A 45 8.43 -0.13 -6.94
N ALA A 46 7.86 0.74 -6.12
CA ALA A 46 7.76 0.51 -4.68
C ALA A 46 6.82 -0.66 -4.37
N ILE A 47 5.68 -0.74 -5.05
CA ILE A 47 4.73 -1.84 -4.92
C ILE A 47 5.38 -3.16 -5.38
N ASP A 48 5.93 -3.22 -6.58
CA ASP A 48 6.57 -4.41 -7.12
C ASP A 48 7.68 -4.97 -6.20
N ALA A 49 8.47 -4.07 -5.59
CA ALA A 49 9.58 -4.48 -4.73
C ALA A 49 9.14 -5.14 -3.42
N HIS A 50 7.91 -4.84 -2.95
CA HIS A 50 7.38 -5.33 -1.68
C HIS A 50 6.19 -6.29 -1.84
N GLY A 51 5.83 -6.61 -3.10
CA GLY A 51 4.80 -7.54 -3.49
C GLY A 51 3.44 -6.91 -3.71
N LEU A 52 2.63 -7.60 -4.53
CA LEU A 52 1.39 -7.07 -5.09
C LEU A 52 0.21 -7.05 -4.10
N ASN A 53 0.25 -7.88 -3.05
CA ASN A 53 -0.79 -7.85 -2.03
C ASN A 53 -0.59 -6.65 -1.12
N LEU A 54 -1.63 -5.83 -1.00
CA LEU A 54 -1.57 -4.52 -0.36
C LEU A 54 -2.22 -4.50 1.02
N GLU A 55 -3.31 -5.27 1.18
CA GLU A 55 -4.10 -5.30 2.41
C GLU A 55 -4.72 -6.67 2.64
N TRP A 56 -4.64 -7.17 3.87
CA TRP A 56 -5.39 -8.31 4.37
C TRP A 56 -6.45 -7.85 5.36
N SER A 57 -7.67 -8.38 5.24
CA SER A 57 -8.74 -8.29 6.23
C SER A 57 -9.08 -9.70 6.72
N ILE A 58 -8.85 -9.95 8.00
CA ILE A 58 -8.97 -11.30 8.58
C ILE A 58 -10.00 -11.29 9.69
N ASP A 59 -10.88 -12.28 9.67
CA ASP A 59 -11.83 -12.58 10.75
C ASP A 59 -11.69 -14.04 11.17
N THR A 60 -10.98 -14.27 12.26
CA THR A 60 -10.75 -15.62 12.82
C THR A 60 -12.03 -16.23 13.39
N ARG A 61 -13.05 -15.43 13.73
CA ARG A 61 -14.32 -15.94 14.27
C ARG A 61 -15.19 -16.56 13.19
N SER A 62 -15.22 -15.95 12.02
CA SER A 62 -15.95 -16.47 10.85
C SER A 62 -15.09 -17.34 9.93
N ASN A 63 -13.80 -17.53 10.27
CA ASN A 63 -12.83 -18.25 9.45
C ASN A 63 -12.72 -17.68 8.03
N LYS A 64 -12.70 -16.36 7.89
CA LYS A 64 -12.59 -15.66 6.62
C LYS A 64 -11.32 -14.83 6.54
N ALA A 65 -10.70 -14.84 5.39
CA ALA A 65 -9.62 -13.95 5.04
C ALA A 65 -9.86 -13.35 3.66
N GLN A 66 -9.64 -12.05 3.56
CA GLN A 66 -9.77 -11.30 2.33
C GLN A 66 -8.46 -10.59 2.06
N VAL A 67 -8.00 -10.68 0.83
CA VAL A 67 -6.80 -9.99 0.35
C VAL A 67 -7.17 -9.03 -0.76
N SER A 68 -6.60 -7.82 -0.70
CA SER A 68 -6.64 -6.86 -1.79
C SER A 68 -5.24 -6.73 -2.37
N ASN A 69 -5.12 -6.96 -3.66
CA ASN A 69 -3.96 -6.53 -4.42
C ASN A 69 -4.27 -5.21 -5.14
N ALA A 70 -3.43 -4.80 -6.08
CA ALA A 70 -3.58 -3.52 -6.77
C ALA A 70 -4.87 -3.38 -7.60
N PHE A 71 -5.54 -4.49 -7.97
CA PHE A 71 -6.69 -4.49 -8.89
C PHE A 71 -7.75 -5.58 -8.58
N GLU A 72 -7.44 -6.56 -7.74
CA GLU A 72 -8.35 -7.66 -7.42
C GLU A 72 -8.59 -7.79 -5.92
N LEU A 73 -9.73 -8.38 -5.59
CA LEU A 73 -10.10 -8.78 -4.25
C LEU A 73 -10.26 -10.28 -4.23
N GLY A 74 -9.50 -10.96 -3.38
CA GLY A 74 -9.61 -12.39 -3.12
C GLY A 74 -10.27 -12.64 -1.77
N GLU A 75 -11.20 -13.60 -1.70
CA GLU A 75 -11.75 -14.10 -0.43
C GLU A 75 -11.48 -15.59 -0.32
N GLY A 76 -11.00 -16.03 0.84
CA GLY A 76 -10.71 -17.43 1.12
C GLY A 76 -11.12 -17.84 2.52
N GLN A 77 -11.16 -19.16 2.72
CA GLN A 77 -11.40 -19.81 4.01
C GLN A 77 -10.09 -19.83 4.80
N LEU A 78 -10.10 -19.22 5.99
CA LEU A 78 -8.98 -19.25 6.92
C LEU A 78 -8.99 -20.54 7.74
N GLN A 79 -7.91 -21.30 7.72
CA GLN A 79 -7.75 -22.54 8.46
C GLN A 79 -6.50 -22.50 9.34
N PRO A 80 -6.60 -22.77 10.65
CA PRO A 80 -5.42 -22.93 11.49
C PRO A 80 -4.55 -24.09 11.01
N LYS A 81 -3.24 -23.88 10.88
CA LYS A 81 -2.27 -24.90 10.47
C LYS A 81 -1.40 -25.36 11.64
N ALA A 82 -0.91 -24.40 12.43
CA ALA A 82 -0.08 -24.58 13.61
C ALA A 82 -0.19 -23.35 14.52
N PRO A 83 0.34 -23.35 15.74
CA PRO A 83 0.42 -22.14 16.54
C PRO A 83 1.10 -21.01 15.78
N GLY A 84 0.38 -19.89 15.61
CA GLY A 84 0.87 -18.73 14.85
C GLY A 84 0.91 -18.90 13.33
N ALA A 85 0.31 -19.94 12.76
CA ALA A 85 0.28 -20.17 11.33
C ALA A 85 -1.10 -20.59 10.82
N TRP A 86 -1.46 -20.10 9.65
CA TRP A 86 -2.77 -20.33 8.99
C TRP A 86 -2.59 -20.59 7.50
N THR A 87 -3.57 -21.23 6.93
CA THR A 87 -3.75 -21.37 5.48
C THR A 87 -5.01 -20.64 5.07
N VAL A 88 -4.97 -19.90 3.99
CA VAL A 88 -6.14 -19.32 3.31
C VAL A 88 -6.39 -20.13 2.06
N ASP A 89 -7.53 -20.79 1.98
CA ASP A 89 -7.93 -21.61 0.81
C ASP A 89 -8.95 -20.84 -0.03
N TYR A 90 -8.63 -20.63 -1.29
CA TYR A 90 -9.47 -19.94 -2.27
C TYR A 90 -10.39 -20.91 -3.02
N ASN A 91 -10.97 -21.87 -2.33
CA ASN A 91 -11.94 -22.84 -2.89
C ASN A 91 -11.38 -23.64 -4.09
N GLY A 92 -10.13 -24.09 -3.99
CA GLY A 92 -9.45 -24.86 -5.02
C GLY A 92 -8.73 -24.03 -6.09
N HIS A 93 -8.81 -22.71 -6.03
CA HIS A 93 -8.06 -21.80 -6.91
C HIS A 93 -6.64 -21.48 -6.39
N GLY A 94 -6.22 -22.12 -5.32
CA GLY A 94 -4.92 -21.95 -4.70
C GLY A 94 -5.00 -21.69 -3.20
N THR A 95 -3.84 -21.57 -2.59
CA THR A 95 -3.73 -21.32 -1.14
C THR A 95 -2.62 -20.30 -0.85
N ASP A 96 -2.82 -19.50 0.18
CA ASP A 96 -1.77 -18.71 0.80
C ASP A 96 -1.49 -19.21 2.21
N GLU A 97 -0.23 -19.19 2.61
CA GLU A 97 0.17 -19.46 3.98
C GLU A 97 0.51 -18.16 4.69
N LEU A 98 -0.12 -17.97 5.86
CA LEU A 98 0.10 -16.81 6.73
C LEU A 98 0.76 -17.24 8.02
N GLN A 99 1.72 -16.46 8.49
CA GLN A 99 2.40 -16.66 9.76
C GLN A 99 2.46 -15.35 10.52
N LEU A 100 2.14 -15.40 11.81
CA LEU A 100 2.38 -14.29 12.73
C LEU A 100 3.79 -14.42 13.29
N ASP A 101 4.61 -13.39 13.06
CA ASP A 101 5.97 -13.29 13.57
C ASP A 101 6.08 -11.94 14.32
N ASP A 102 6.22 -12.01 15.63
CA ASP A 102 6.10 -10.86 16.53
C ASP A 102 4.79 -10.07 16.26
N ASN A 103 4.90 -8.88 15.69
CA ASN A 103 3.77 -8.02 15.37
C ASN A 103 3.57 -7.86 13.86
N GLN A 104 4.11 -8.78 13.05
CA GLN A 104 3.98 -8.77 11.61
C GLN A 104 3.24 -10.01 11.13
N LEU A 105 2.35 -9.82 10.16
CA LEU A 105 1.77 -10.92 9.40
C LEU A 105 2.67 -11.17 8.19
N ILE A 106 3.14 -12.41 8.04
CA ILE A 106 3.97 -12.82 6.92
C ILE A 106 3.15 -13.74 6.03
N GLN A 107 2.93 -13.33 4.80
CA GLN A 107 2.50 -14.21 3.73
C GLN A 107 3.73 -14.93 3.20
N GLN A 108 3.73 -16.25 3.25
CA GLN A 108 4.86 -17.05 2.84
C GLN A 108 5.10 -17.00 1.33
N ALA A 109 6.34 -17.21 0.91
CA ALA A 109 6.68 -17.30 -0.50
C ALA A 109 5.99 -18.50 -1.16
N THR A 110 5.59 -18.34 -2.42
CA THR A 110 5.14 -19.42 -3.28
C THR A 110 6.09 -19.55 -4.46
N LYS A 111 5.81 -20.47 -5.37
CA LYS A 111 6.58 -20.56 -6.63
C LYS A 111 6.46 -19.31 -7.51
N ASN A 112 5.40 -18.50 -7.31
CA ASN A 112 5.06 -17.37 -8.16
C ASN A 112 5.41 -16.02 -7.55
N HIS A 113 5.57 -15.93 -6.22
CA HIS A 113 5.89 -14.66 -5.53
C HIS A 113 6.76 -14.88 -4.30
N ALA A 114 7.54 -13.88 -3.96
CA ALA A 114 8.33 -13.83 -2.74
C ALA A 114 7.43 -13.65 -1.50
N ALA A 115 7.98 -13.93 -0.31
CA ALA A 115 7.28 -13.64 0.92
C ALA A 115 7.00 -12.14 1.08
N GLN A 116 5.83 -11.81 1.62
CA GLN A 116 5.41 -10.44 1.88
C GLN A 116 5.16 -10.22 3.38
N ARG A 117 5.43 -9.01 3.85
CA ARG A 117 5.26 -8.61 5.24
C ARG A 117 4.22 -7.52 5.37
N PHE A 118 3.34 -7.68 6.35
CA PHE A 118 2.26 -6.74 6.63
C PHE A 118 2.31 -6.34 8.09
N THR A 119 1.92 -5.09 8.36
CA THR A 119 1.80 -4.56 9.71
C THR A 119 0.39 -4.06 9.97
N ARG A 120 0.04 -3.87 11.22
CA ARG A 120 -1.20 -3.20 11.58
C ARG A 120 -1.17 -1.76 11.09
N PRO A 121 -2.26 -1.24 10.50
CA PRO A 121 -2.32 0.16 10.10
C PRO A 121 -2.21 1.07 11.32
N ALA A 122 -1.48 2.18 11.19
CA ALA A 122 -1.35 3.17 12.26
C ALA A 122 -2.67 3.86 12.62
N GLN A 123 -3.58 3.95 11.65
CA GLN A 123 -4.92 4.50 11.85
C GLN A 123 -5.98 3.41 11.66
N PRO A 124 -7.05 3.41 12.45
CA PRO A 124 -8.13 2.45 12.30
C PRO A 124 -8.79 2.59 10.93
N ALA A 125 -9.34 1.48 10.45
CA ALA A 125 -10.16 1.50 9.24
C ALA A 125 -11.35 2.46 9.42
N VAL A 126 -11.72 3.10 8.32
CA VAL A 126 -13.00 3.83 8.28
C VAL A 126 -14.13 2.80 8.30
N ALA A 127 -15.12 3.01 9.15
CA ALA A 127 -16.29 2.14 9.20
C ALA A 127 -16.93 2.02 7.82
N HIS A 128 -17.26 0.79 7.41
CA HIS A 128 -17.86 0.48 6.10
C HIS A 128 -17.00 0.86 4.87
N ALA A 129 -15.71 1.10 5.04
CA ALA A 129 -14.81 1.29 3.91
C ALA A 129 -14.76 0.01 3.05
N GLN A 130 -14.64 0.20 1.75
CA GLN A 130 -14.38 -0.92 0.84
C GLN A 130 -13.02 -1.56 1.15
N TRP A 131 -12.87 -2.83 0.81
CA TRP A 131 -11.61 -3.55 0.97
C TRP A 131 -10.49 -2.88 0.16
N GLY A 132 -9.28 -2.90 0.71
CA GLY A 132 -8.13 -2.21 0.11
C GLY A 132 -8.06 -0.71 0.39
N MET A 133 -9.09 -0.13 0.97
CA MET A 133 -9.14 1.31 1.22
C MET A 133 -8.24 1.76 2.37
N THR A 134 -7.91 0.88 3.32
CA THR A 134 -7.02 1.25 4.43
C THR A 134 -5.60 1.46 3.92
N PHE A 135 -5.10 0.56 3.08
CA PHE A 135 -3.83 0.74 2.40
C PHE A 135 -3.82 2.01 1.55
N ARG A 136 -4.85 2.21 0.69
CA ARG A 136 -4.95 3.41 -0.17
C ARG A 136 -4.92 4.71 0.64
N ARG A 137 -5.65 4.78 1.75
CA ARG A 137 -5.66 5.96 2.62
C ARG A 137 -4.30 6.19 3.28
N ALA A 138 -3.65 5.14 3.78
CA ALA A 138 -2.33 5.23 4.36
C ALA A 138 -1.29 5.69 3.32
N LEU A 139 -1.33 5.12 2.11
CA LEU A 139 -0.49 5.52 0.99
C LEU A 139 -0.76 6.98 0.58
N ASN A 140 -2.02 7.35 0.35
CA ASN A 140 -2.40 8.71 -0.02
C ASN A 140 -1.88 9.72 1.01
N SER A 141 -2.05 9.44 2.31
CA SER A 141 -1.58 10.29 3.38
C SER A 141 -0.06 10.47 3.37
N ALA A 142 0.69 9.36 3.24
CA ALA A 142 2.14 9.37 3.33
C ALA A 142 2.81 9.89 2.04
N TYR A 143 2.25 9.52 0.89
CA TYR A 143 2.87 9.78 -0.41
C TYR A 143 2.43 11.11 -1.02
N MET A 144 1.13 11.36 -1.13
CA MET A 144 0.59 12.58 -1.76
C MET A 144 0.14 13.63 -0.73
N GLY A 145 -0.28 13.20 0.46
CA GLY A 145 -1.00 14.02 1.42
C GLY A 145 -0.31 15.31 1.82
N GLY A 146 -1.13 16.33 2.07
CA GLY A 146 -0.70 17.64 2.55
C GLY A 146 -0.84 18.77 1.52
N GLN A 147 -0.17 19.88 1.83
CA GLN A 147 -0.22 21.10 1.03
C GLN A 147 0.93 21.14 0.03
N TRP A 148 0.59 21.55 -1.19
CA TRP A 148 1.51 21.71 -2.30
C TRP A 148 1.27 23.07 -2.96
N LYS A 149 2.33 23.81 -3.22
CA LYS A 149 2.25 25.06 -3.97
C LYS A 149 2.45 24.80 -5.47
N ILE A 150 1.58 25.33 -6.30
CA ILE A 150 1.79 25.30 -7.75
C ILE A 150 2.92 26.27 -8.10
N ILE A 151 4.03 25.74 -8.61
CA ILE A 151 5.18 26.51 -9.07
C ILE A 151 5.01 26.92 -10.53
N GLU A 152 4.53 25.98 -11.36
CA GLU A 152 4.27 26.21 -12.78
C GLU A 152 2.93 25.60 -13.20
N GLY A 153 2.26 26.20 -14.16
CA GLY A 153 0.98 25.77 -14.72
C GLY A 153 -0.20 26.63 -14.29
N GLN A 154 -1.40 26.14 -14.63
CA GLN A 154 -2.63 26.87 -14.30
C GLN A 154 -2.79 26.98 -12.78
N GLY A 155 -2.98 28.20 -12.29
CA GLY A 155 -3.11 28.50 -10.86
C GLY A 155 -1.76 28.66 -10.15
N ALA A 156 -0.67 28.97 -10.86
CA ALA A 156 0.64 29.20 -10.27
C ALA A 156 0.54 30.18 -9.07
N GLY A 157 1.18 29.80 -7.95
CA GLY A 157 1.11 30.50 -6.66
C GLY A 157 0.04 29.97 -5.72
N ASN A 158 -1.00 29.28 -6.21
CA ASN A 158 -2.06 28.71 -5.38
C ASN A 158 -1.58 27.44 -4.63
N ILE A 159 -2.31 27.12 -3.57
CA ILE A 159 -2.11 25.91 -2.78
C ILE A 159 -3.07 24.80 -3.25
N VAL A 160 -2.53 23.62 -3.50
CA VAL A 160 -3.25 22.37 -3.72
C VAL A 160 -3.19 21.55 -2.45
N VAL A 161 -4.32 20.96 -2.04
CA VAL A 161 -4.36 20.05 -0.90
C VAL A 161 -4.80 18.67 -1.39
N PHE A 162 -3.95 17.66 -1.21
CA PHE A 162 -4.29 16.26 -1.41
C PHE A 162 -4.64 15.63 -0.06
N ASN A 163 -5.79 14.99 0.03
CA ASN A 163 -6.26 14.34 1.25
C ASN A 163 -6.14 12.81 1.16
N ALA A 164 -6.07 12.17 2.32
CA ALA A 164 -5.94 10.71 2.41
C ALA A 164 -7.13 9.95 1.80
N ASP A 165 -8.31 10.54 1.75
CA ASP A 165 -9.51 9.95 1.17
C ASP A 165 -9.58 10.02 -0.36
N GLY A 166 -8.57 10.56 -1.01
CA GLY A 166 -8.56 10.75 -2.47
C GLY A 166 -9.20 12.05 -2.93
N SER A 167 -9.65 12.91 -2.04
CA SER A 167 -10.10 14.24 -2.42
C SER A 167 -8.91 15.17 -2.67
N VAL A 168 -9.08 16.12 -3.60
CA VAL A 168 -8.10 17.16 -3.91
C VAL A 168 -8.80 18.50 -4.05
N SER A 169 -8.14 19.57 -3.62
CA SER A 169 -8.63 20.93 -3.80
C SER A 169 -7.51 21.85 -4.32
N GLY A 170 -7.88 22.93 -4.98
CA GLY A 170 -6.92 23.91 -5.52
C GLY A 170 -6.25 23.51 -6.84
N LEU A 171 -6.51 22.34 -7.40
CA LEU A 171 -5.96 21.88 -8.66
C LEU A 171 -7.00 21.99 -9.79
N ALA A 172 -7.07 23.17 -10.40
CA ALA A 172 -8.06 23.49 -11.44
C ALA A 172 -9.50 23.12 -10.99
N GLN A 173 -10.24 22.35 -11.82
CA GLN A 173 -11.61 21.93 -11.48
C GLN A 173 -11.67 20.56 -10.81
N ASN A 174 -10.52 19.90 -10.58
CA ASN A 174 -10.49 18.56 -10.01
C ASN A 174 -10.82 18.59 -8.50
N ASN A 175 -11.63 17.63 -8.07
CA ASN A 175 -11.96 17.46 -6.65
C ASN A 175 -11.64 16.05 -6.11
N ARG A 176 -11.18 15.15 -6.99
CA ARG A 176 -10.69 13.83 -6.59
C ARG A 176 -9.45 13.42 -7.39
N TYR A 177 -8.66 12.58 -6.77
CA TYR A 177 -7.55 11.90 -7.40
C TYR A 177 -7.51 10.43 -6.99
N GLU A 178 -6.95 9.61 -7.84
CA GLU A 178 -6.70 8.20 -7.54
C GLU A 178 -5.35 7.77 -8.13
N LEU A 179 -4.47 7.25 -7.28
CA LEU A 179 -3.20 6.69 -7.70
C LEU A 179 -3.42 5.32 -8.35
N CYS A 180 -2.81 5.09 -9.49
CA CYS A 180 -2.75 3.78 -10.10
C CYS A 180 -1.78 2.90 -9.31
N LEU A 181 -2.26 1.76 -8.83
CA LEU A 181 -1.47 0.83 -8.02
C LEU A 181 -1.13 -0.48 -8.76
N GLY A 182 -1.77 -0.76 -9.88
CA GLY A 182 -1.58 -1.99 -10.64
C GLY A 182 -2.72 -2.24 -11.64
N GLY A 183 -2.77 -3.44 -12.23
CA GLY A 183 -3.82 -3.84 -13.15
C GLY A 183 -3.82 -3.05 -14.45
N ASP A 184 -5.02 -2.77 -14.97
CA ASP A 184 -5.20 -2.13 -16.28
C ASP A 184 -4.56 -0.75 -16.34
N CYS A 185 -4.69 0.06 -15.29
CA CYS A 185 -4.09 1.40 -15.28
C CYS A 185 -2.55 1.36 -15.32
N ALA A 186 -1.91 0.36 -14.69
CA ALA A 186 -0.48 0.19 -14.77
C ALA A 186 -0.03 -0.31 -16.14
N THR A 187 -0.81 -1.22 -16.74
CA THR A 187 -0.58 -1.69 -18.12
C THR A 187 -0.66 -0.53 -19.10
N GLN A 188 -1.71 0.30 -18.99
CA GLN A 188 -1.87 1.49 -19.81
C GLN A 188 -0.76 2.52 -19.57
N GLY A 189 -0.27 2.64 -18.34
CA GLY A 189 0.82 3.55 -17.99
C GLY A 189 2.16 3.21 -18.64
N ALA A 190 2.31 2.02 -19.23
CA ALA A 190 3.51 1.57 -19.93
C ALA A 190 4.81 1.80 -19.12
N GLY A 191 4.75 1.52 -17.82
CA GLY A 191 5.87 1.67 -16.87
C GLY A 191 5.99 3.06 -16.23
N ASN A 192 5.10 4.00 -16.56
CA ASN A 192 5.00 5.29 -15.90
C ASN A 192 4.02 5.20 -14.71
N ASP A 193 4.30 5.96 -13.65
CA ASP A 193 3.33 6.18 -12.58
C ASP A 193 2.20 7.07 -13.11
N THR A 194 0.94 6.64 -12.91
CA THR A 194 -0.23 7.37 -13.36
C THR A 194 -1.18 7.67 -12.22
N LEU A 195 -1.91 8.76 -12.35
CA LEU A 195 -3.02 9.11 -11.47
C LEU A 195 -4.21 9.56 -12.29
N TYR A 196 -5.40 9.25 -11.80
CA TYR A 196 -6.63 9.83 -12.26
C TYR A 196 -6.87 11.16 -11.57
N LEU A 197 -7.25 12.19 -12.30
CA LEU A 197 -7.74 13.47 -11.79
C LEU A 197 -9.13 13.72 -12.36
N GLY A 198 -10.10 14.01 -11.48
CA GLY A 198 -11.48 14.18 -11.95
C GLY A 198 -12.34 15.07 -11.07
N LYS A 199 -13.55 15.30 -11.57
CA LYS A 199 -14.65 15.96 -10.88
C LYS A 199 -15.90 15.10 -10.96
N GLY A 200 -16.35 14.56 -9.83
CA GLY A 200 -17.38 13.53 -9.85
C GLY A 200 -16.89 12.28 -10.57
N ASP A 201 -17.67 11.82 -11.54
CA ASP A 201 -17.37 10.61 -12.33
C ASP A 201 -16.62 10.88 -13.64
N VAL A 202 -16.28 12.15 -13.89
CA VAL A 202 -15.58 12.56 -15.11
C VAL A 202 -14.18 13.01 -14.79
N GLY A 203 -13.20 12.49 -15.54
CA GLY A 203 -11.81 12.88 -15.40
C GLY A 203 -10.90 12.14 -16.36
N ASP A 204 -9.61 12.41 -16.23
CA ASP A 204 -8.58 11.92 -17.13
C ASP A 204 -7.45 11.25 -16.37
N SER A 205 -6.76 10.34 -17.03
CA SER A 205 -5.50 9.80 -16.56
C SER A 205 -4.36 10.76 -16.88
N TRP A 206 -3.47 10.93 -15.92
CA TRP A 206 -2.27 11.76 -16.03
C TRP A 206 -1.04 10.93 -15.65
N ILE A 207 0.07 11.22 -16.28
CA ILE A 207 1.36 10.69 -15.84
C ILE A 207 1.91 11.66 -14.79
N PHE A 208 2.53 11.12 -13.74
CA PHE A 208 3.19 11.96 -12.77
C PHE A 208 4.59 11.45 -12.43
N VAL A 209 5.43 12.36 -11.99
CA VAL A 209 6.74 12.06 -11.43
C VAL A 209 6.87 12.79 -10.10
N ARG A 210 7.11 12.02 -9.03
CA ARG A 210 7.40 12.59 -7.72
C ARG A 210 8.87 12.43 -7.39
N TYR A 211 9.53 13.54 -7.09
CA TYR A 211 10.92 13.56 -6.70
C TYR A 211 11.10 14.42 -5.44
N GLY A 212 11.30 13.78 -4.30
CA GLY A 212 11.41 14.46 -3.02
C GLY A 212 10.17 15.32 -2.71
N LYS A 213 10.36 16.64 -2.66
CA LYS A 213 9.28 17.62 -2.44
C LYS A 213 8.63 18.12 -3.73
N GLN A 214 9.06 17.65 -4.89
CA GLN A 214 8.48 18.05 -6.18
C GLN A 214 7.54 16.99 -6.71
N LEU A 215 6.47 17.46 -7.36
CA LEU A 215 5.49 16.65 -8.08
C LEU A 215 5.24 17.30 -9.44
N GLU A 216 5.62 16.59 -10.49
CA GLU A 216 5.28 16.95 -11.87
C GLU A 216 4.04 16.17 -12.30
N ILE A 217 3.07 16.85 -12.91
CA ILE A 217 1.90 16.22 -13.52
C ILE A 217 1.95 16.55 -15.01
N LEU A 218 2.03 15.49 -15.81
CA LEU A 218 2.18 15.55 -17.25
C LEU A 218 0.93 15.03 -17.92
N GLN A 219 0.60 15.59 -19.09
CA GLN A 219 -0.44 15.05 -19.94
C GLN A 219 -0.10 13.60 -20.31
N ALA A 220 -1.06 12.70 -20.19
CA ALA A 220 -0.92 11.35 -20.71
C ALA A 220 -1.37 11.34 -22.18
N ILE A 221 -0.46 10.99 -23.08
CA ILE A 221 -0.73 10.90 -24.53
C ILE A 221 -0.87 9.43 -24.89
N ASN A 222 -2.04 9.04 -25.36
CA ASN A 222 -2.26 7.70 -25.86
C ASN A 222 -1.60 7.53 -27.24
N GLN A 223 -0.72 6.54 -27.37
CA GLN A 223 -0.01 6.21 -28.60
C GLN A 223 -0.64 5.04 -29.37
N SER A 224 -1.62 4.35 -28.77
CA SER A 224 -2.26 3.19 -29.38
C SER A 224 -3.30 3.58 -30.42
N GLN A 225 -3.57 2.64 -31.31
CA GLN A 225 -4.71 2.75 -32.25
C GLN A 225 -6.05 2.65 -31.49
N PRO A 226 -7.17 3.11 -32.08
CA PRO A 226 -8.46 3.16 -31.39
C PRO A 226 -8.95 1.85 -30.78
N ASP A 227 -8.58 0.72 -31.37
CA ASP A 227 -9.03 -0.62 -30.94
C ASP A 227 -8.01 -1.37 -30.07
N GLU A 228 -6.90 -0.71 -29.72
CA GLU A 228 -5.83 -1.30 -28.91
C GLU A 228 -5.93 -0.84 -27.45
N ILE A 229 -5.33 -1.62 -26.55
CA ILE A 229 -5.17 -1.19 -25.14
C ILE A 229 -4.36 0.11 -25.13
N PRO A 230 -4.85 1.17 -24.49
CA PRO A 230 -4.14 2.43 -24.41
C PRO A 230 -2.72 2.27 -23.90
N GLN A 231 -1.76 2.92 -24.54
CA GLN A 231 -0.37 3.04 -24.07
C GLN A 231 -0.06 4.52 -23.87
N LEU A 232 0.02 4.90 -22.59
CA LEU A 232 0.19 6.29 -22.19
C LEU A 232 1.67 6.63 -22.12
N THR A 233 2.04 7.71 -22.83
CA THR A 233 3.40 8.27 -22.78
C THR A 233 3.37 9.69 -22.22
N PRO A 234 4.47 10.15 -21.59
CA PRO A 234 4.56 11.50 -21.07
C PRO A 234 4.46 12.54 -22.17
N GLY A 235 3.47 13.41 -22.07
CA GLY A 235 3.32 14.62 -22.87
C GLY A 235 3.85 15.86 -22.15
N PRO A 236 3.41 17.06 -22.55
CA PRO A 236 3.78 18.31 -21.92
C PRO A 236 3.43 18.32 -20.42
N ARG A 237 4.33 18.88 -19.61
CA ARG A 237 4.06 19.14 -18.19
C ARG A 237 2.94 20.16 -18.05
N LYS A 238 1.92 19.79 -17.26
CA LYS A 238 0.75 20.63 -17.00
C LYS A 238 0.92 21.42 -15.71
N TRP A 239 1.49 20.76 -14.68
CA TRP A 239 1.77 21.39 -13.40
C TRP A 239 3.12 20.92 -12.84
N LEU A 240 3.80 21.84 -12.20
CA LEU A 240 4.89 21.57 -11.26
C LEU A 240 4.45 22.06 -9.89
N LEU A 241 4.45 21.16 -8.90
CA LEU A 241 4.08 21.47 -7.52
C LEU A 241 5.26 21.22 -6.59
N GLU A 242 5.31 21.99 -5.50
CA GLU A 242 6.31 21.84 -4.43
C GLU A 242 5.60 21.67 -3.08
N LYS A 243 5.98 20.63 -2.34
CA LYS A 243 5.40 20.30 -1.02
C LYS A 243 5.84 21.34 0.01
N GLN A 244 4.88 21.85 0.78
CA GLN A 244 5.06 22.86 1.81
C GLN A 244 5.39 22.25 3.18
#